data_7f363a5aec48c9341bdb9f3c2f0eb615
#
_entry.id   7f363a5aec48c9341bdb9f3c2f0eb615
#
_cell.length_a   1.000
_cell.length_b   1.000
_cell.length_c   1.000
_cell.angle_alpha   90.00
_cell.angle_beta   90.00
_cell.angle_gamma   90.00
#
_symmetry.space_group_name_H-M   'P 1'
#
loop_
_entity.id
_entity.type
_entity.pdbx_description
1 polymer ?
#
loop_
_entity_poly.entity_id
_entity_poly.type
_entity_poly.pdbx_seq_one_letter_code
_entity_poly.pdbx_strand_id
1 'polypeptide(L)'
;EKYGTWMYGLNKLYLLMEKQHNRGQEGAGLACVKLEANPGEEYMFRERALGSGAITEIFGTVQNHFKDLAPEQLHDAGYAKKCLPFAGEVYMGHLRYSTTGKSGISYVHPFLRRNNWRAKNLALCGNFNMTNVDEIFARITADGQHPRKYADTYIMLEQVGHRLDREVERLYVECEKEGLKGMDITHAIEDRIDLGNVLKTSSKEWDGGYVICGMTGSGESFAVRDPWGIRPAFWYMDDEIMVLAS
;
A
#
# COMPACT_ATOMS: atom_id res chain seq x y z
N GLU A 1 12.95 8.79 19.69
CA GLU A 1 13.30 9.67 20.82
C GLU A 1 12.26 10.76 21.07
N LYS A 2 11.92 11.59 20.08
CA LYS A 2 11.00 12.74 20.22
C LYS A 2 9.61 12.36 20.73
N TYR A 3 9.05 11.23 20.30
CA TYR A 3 7.70 10.80 20.64
C TYR A 3 7.64 9.74 21.74
N GLY A 4 8.79 9.32 22.27
CA GLY A 4 8.91 8.34 23.34
C GLY A 4 8.41 6.93 22.97
N THR A 5 8.06 6.69 21.70
CA THR A 5 7.59 5.38 21.22
C THR A 5 7.79 5.23 19.73
N TRP A 6 8.08 4.02 19.28
CA TRP A 6 8.10 3.63 17.86
C TRP A 6 6.69 3.48 17.27
N MET A 7 5.64 3.42 18.08
CA MET A 7 4.24 3.30 17.62
C MET A 7 3.64 4.60 17.08
N TYR A 8 4.43 5.67 16.96
CA TYR A 8 3.94 6.99 16.56
C TYR A 8 3.13 6.95 15.25
N GLY A 9 3.68 6.35 14.19
CA GLY A 9 3.01 6.25 12.88
C GLY A 9 1.71 5.44 12.94
N LEU A 10 1.71 4.31 13.65
CA LEU A 10 0.53 3.48 13.85
C LEU A 10 -0.57 4.23 14.61
N ASN A 11 -0.21 4.95 15.67
CA ASN A 11 -1.14 5.75 16.46
C ASN A 11 -1.72 6.92 15.65
N LYS A 12 -0.92 7.56 14.81
CA LYS A 12 -1.40 8.61 13.90
C LYS A 12 -2.36 8.06 12.87
N LEU A 13 -2.08 6.90 12.29
CA LEU A 13 -3.01 6.24 11.37
C LEU A 13 -4.34 5.91 12.05
N TYR A 14 -4.31 5.37 13.27
CA TYR A 14 -5.53 5.13 14.05
C TYR A 14 -6.39 6.39 14.18
N LEU A 15 -5.77 7.50 14.60
CA LEU A 15 -6.48 8.78 14.75
C LEU A 15 -7.06 9.31 13.44
N LEU A 16 -6.33 9.16 12.33
CA LEU A 16 -6.82 9.55 11.00
C LEU A 16 -8.02 8.72 10.58
N MET A 17 -7.98 7.39 10.81
CA MET A 17 -9.09 6.50 10.48
C MET A 17 -10.31 6.78 11.35
N GLU A 18 -10.14 6.99 12.68
CA GLU A 18 -11.21 7.37 13.58
C GLU A 18 -11.89 8.70 13.19
N LYS A 19 -11.11 9.69 12.78
CA LYS A 19 -11.65 10.99 12.29
C LYS A 19 -12.47 10.85 11.01
N GLN A 20 -12.20 9.83 10.22
CA GLN A 20 -12.92 9.55 8.97
C GLN A 20 -13.96 8.43 9.11
N HIS A 21 -14.18 7.89 10.30
CA HIS A 21 -15.06 6.74 10.57
C HIS A 21 -16.46 6.87 9.92
N ASN A 22 -17.04 8.06 9.96
CA ASN A 22 -18.36 8.32 9.37
C ASN A 22 -18.41 8.17 7.83
N ARG A 23 -17.25 8.06 7.18
CA ARG A 23 -17.15 7.92 5.71
C ARG A 23 -17.08 6.47 5.25
N GLY A 24 -16.92 5.50 6.16
CA GLY A 24 -16.88 4.09 5.79
C GLY A 24 -17.06 3.19 7.00
N GLN A 25 -18.23 2.54 7.10
CA GLN A 25 -18.60 1.70 8.24
C GLN A 25 -18.79 0.22 7.87
N GLU A 26 -18.49 -0.17 6.65
CA GLU A 26 -18.68 -1.56 6.19
C GLU A 26 -17.43 -2.42 6.36
N GLY A 27 -16.32 -1.79 6.64
CA GLY A 27 -15.06 -2.46 6.87
C GLY A 27 -13.90 -1.47 6.91
N ALA A 28 -12.78 -1.95 7.40
CA ALA A 28 -11.53 -1.20 7.47
C ALA A 28 -10.34 -2.09 7.13
N GLY A 29 -9.25 -1.49 6.71
CA GLY A 29 -8.00 -2.19 6.50
C GLY A 29 -6.81 -1.30 6.71
N LEU A 30 -5.72 -1.94 7.08
CA LEU A 30 -4.44 -1.35 7.38
C LEU A 30 -3.36 -2.15 6.65
N ALA A 31 -2.38 -1.47 6.07
CA ALA A 31 -1.13 -2.07 5.64
C ALA A 31 0.06 -1.26 6.14
N CYS A 32 1.20 -1.94 6.28
CA CYS A 32 2.44 -1.37 6.78
C CYS A 32 3.62 -1.97 6.02
N VAL A 33 4.64 -1.15 5.76
CA VAL A 33 5.93 -1.58 5.19
C VAL A 33 7.05 -1.24 6.16
N LYS A 34 7.93 -2.20 6.39
CA LYS A 34 9.22 -2.01 7.03
C LYS A 34 10.29 -1.74 5.98
N LEU A 35 10.98 -0.64 6.10
CA LEU A 35 12.14 -0.33 5.26
C LEU A 35 13.35 -1.17 5.68
N GLU A 36 14.29 -1.39 4.76
CA GLU A 36 15.59 -2.04 5.04
C GLU A 36 15.50 -3.44 5.70
N ALA A 37 14.44 -4.19 5.44
CA ALA A 37 14.33 -5.56 5.91
C ALA A 37 15.33 -6.46 5.17
N ASN A 38 15.93 -7.42 5.91
CA ASN A 38 16.87 -8.38 5.33
C ASN A 38 16.14 -9.51 4.59
N PRO A 39 16.81 -10.20 3.65
CA PRO A 39 16.28 -11.43 3.08
C PRO A 39 15.90 -12.45 4.17
N GLY A 40 14.68 -12.98 4.08
CA GLY A 40 14.12 -13.90 5.08
C GLY A 40 13.28 -13.24 6.16
N GLU A 41 13.23 -11.91 6.22
CA GLU A 41 12.34 -11.16 7.12
C GLU A 41 11.07 -10.72 6.38
N GLU A 42 9.91 -10.82 7.03
CA GLU A 42 8.67 -10.23 6.48
C GLU A 42 8.70 -8.70 6.68
N TYR A 43 8.36 -7.98 5.64
CA TYR A 43 8.43 -6.51 5.61
C TYR A 43 7.13 -5.83 5.22
N MET A 44 6.13 -6.58 4.75
CA MET A 44 4.86 -6.01 4.29
C MET A 44 3.68 -6.70 4.97
N PHE A 45 3.01 -6.00 5.84
CA PHE A 45 1.94 -6.50 6.69
C PHE A 45 0.60 -5.89 6.28
N ARG A 46 -0.48 -6.64 6.49
CA ARG A 46 -1.84 -6.17 6.22
C ARG A 46 -2.84 -6.85 7.14
N GLU A 47 -3.75 -6.03 7.74
CA GLU A 47 -4.95 -6.49 8.43
C GLU A 47 -6.21 -5.87 7.84
N ARG A 48 -7.32 -6.59 7.89
CA ARG A 48 -8.63 -6.14 7.38
C ARG A 48 -9.75 -6.77 8.18
N ALA A 49 -10.83 -5.99 8.40
CA ALA A 49 -12.03 -6.47 9.06
C ALA A 49 -13.29 -5.90 8.39
N LEU A 50 -14.43 -6.51 8.69
CA LEU A 50 -15.76 -6.11 8.20
C LEU A 50 -16.58 -5.50 9.33
N GLY A 51 -17.54 -4.66 8.94
CA GLY A 51 -18.52 -4.06 9.84
C GLY A 51 -18.08 -2.76 10.50
N SER A 52 -18.98 -2.18 11.26
CA SER A 52 -18.77 -0.87 11.89
C SER A 52 -17.70 -0.85 12.98
N GLY A 53 -17.39 -1.99 13.58
CA GLY A 53 -16.28 -2.16 14.54
C GLY A 53 -14.93 -2.48 13.94
N ALA A 54 -14.79 -2.46 12.61
CA ALA A 54 -13.61 -2.92 11.91
C ALA A 54 -12.31 -2.19 12.32
N ILE A 55 -12.35 -0.89 12.59
CA ILE A 55 -11.18 -0.13 13.07
C ILE A 55 -10.70 -0.73 14.40
N THR A 56 -11.58 -0.87 15.37
CA THR A 56 -11.24 -1.44 16.68
C THR A 56 -10.70 -2.87 16.55
N GLU A 57 -11.30 -3.68 15.68
CA GLU A 57 -10.86 -5.06 15.44
C GLU A 57 -9.45 -5.13 14.87
N ILE A 58 -9.15 -4.38 13.78
CA ILE A 58 -7.83 -4.44 13.15
C ILE A 58 -6.73 -3.89 14.07
N PHE A 59 -6.98 -2.78 14.78
CA PHE A 59 -5.99 -2.23 15.72
C PHE A 59 -5.83 -3.11 16.96
N GLY A 60 -6.89 -3.75 17.43
CA GLY A 60 -6.82 -4.78 18.48
C GLY A 60 -5.98 -5.98 18.07
N THR A 61 -6.16 -6.49 16.84
CA THR A 61 -5.32 -7.56 16.27
C THR A 61 -3.86 -7.14 16.21
N VAL A 62 -3.58 -5.95 15.73
CA VAL A 62 -2.21 -5.41 15.66
C VAL A 62 -1.61 -5.25 17.05
N GLN A 63 -2.35 -4.69 18.01
CA GLN A 63 -1.90 -4.50 19.38
C GLN A 63 -1.62 -5.83 20.11
N ASN A 64 -2.30 -6.91 19.75
CA ASN A 64 -2.02 -8.23 20.33
C ASN A 64 -0.58 -8.70 20.09
N HIS A 65 0.10 -8.23 19.05
CA HIS A 65 1.52 -8.51 18.84
C HIS A 65 2.42 -7.82 19.85
N PHE A 66 1.91 -6.82 20.59
CA PHE A 66 2.69 -5.95 21.47
C PHE A 66 2.33 -6.11 22.96
N LYS A 67 1.27 -6.85 23.26
CA LYS A 67 0.70 -6.91 24.62
C LYS A 67 1.62 -7.50 25.69
N ASP A 68 2.52 -8.41 25.29
CA ASP A 68 3.40 -9.13 26.20
C ASP A 68 4.84 -8.58 26.20
N LEU A 69 5.06 -7.39 25.60
CA LEU A 69 6.36 -6.76 25.55
C LEU A 69 6.77 -6.16 26.91
N ALA A 70 8.01 -6.34 27.27
CA ALA A 70 8.60 -5.66 28.41
C ALA A 70 8.65 -4.13 28.17
N PRO A 71 8.61 -3.30 29.22
CA PRO A 71 8.65 -1.84 29.08
C PRO A 71 9.83 -1.34 28.24
N GLU A 72 11.00 -1.97 28.39
CA GLU A 72 12.21 -1.64 27.64
C GLU A 72 12.03 -1.87 26.14
N GLN A 73 11.34 -2.94 25.75
CA GLN A 73 11.06 -3.29 24.35
C GLN A 73 10.05 -2.32 23.68
N LEU A 74 9.14 -1.75 24.48
CA LEU A 74 8.18 -0.74 23.99
C LEU A 74 8.88 0.58 23.60
N HIS A 75 10.07 0.83 24.11
CA HIS A 75 10.86 2.02 23.81
C HIS A 75 12.06 1.73 22.88
N ASP A 76 12.29 0.46 22.53
CA ASP A 76 13.37 0.06 21.61
C ASP A 76 12.86 -0.03 20.18
N ALA A 77 13.12 1.02 19.38
CA ALA A 77 12.74 1.06 17.98
C ALA A 77 13.49 0.03 17.12
N GLY A 78 14.75 -0.29 17.47
CA GLY A 78 15.56 -1.29 16.78
C GLY A 78 15.00 -2.69 16.98
N TYR A 79 14.66 -3.04 18.21
CA TYR A 79 13.98 -4.29 18.53
C TYR A 79 12.62 -4.39 17.80
N ALA A 80 11.82 -3.34 17.89
CA ALA A 80 10.51 -3.31 17.25
C ALA A 80 10.60 -3.53 15.73
N LYS A 81 11.50 -2.79 15.06
CA LYS A 81 11.74 -2.92 13.62
C LYS A 81 12.12 -4.34 13.23
N LYS A 82 13.00 -4.97 13.98
CA LYS A 82 13.49 -6.32 13.68
C LYS A 82 12.49 -7.42 14.00
N CYS A 83 11.80 -7.32 15.14
CA CYS A 83 11.08 -8.45 15.73
C CYS A 83 9.55 -8.34 15.63
N LEU A 84 8.98 -7.14 15.54
CA LEU A 84 7.54 -6.96 15.69
C LEU A 84 6.83 -6.77 14.36
N PRO A 85 5.75 -7.49 14.06
CA PRO A 85 4.85 -7.19 12.95
C PRO A 85 4.30 -5.76 13.07
N PHE A 86 4.01 -5.12 11.94
CA PHE A 86 3.46 -3.76 11.89
C PHE A 86 4.28 -2.63 12.54
N ALA A 87 5.48 -2.92 13.01
CA ALA A 87 6.42 -1.88 13.46
C ALA A 87 7.26 -1.39 12.26
N GLY A 88 6.64 -0.66 11.37
CA GLY A 88 7.28 -0.14 10.14
C GLY A 88 7.30 1.38 10.08
N GLU A 89 7.71 1.91 8.95
CA GLU A 89 7.85 3.33 8.70
C GLU A 89 6.75 3.89 7.79
N VAL A 90 6.16 3.06 6.92
CA VAL A 90 5.12 3.48 5.99
C VAL A 90 3.82 2.76 6.31
N TYR A 91 2.75 3.54 6.46
CA TYR A 91 1.43 3.03 6.82
C TYR A 91 0.37 3.50 5.84
N MET A 92 -0.59 2.62 5.58
CA MET A 92 -1.75 2.87 4.74
C MET A 92 -3.01 2.37 5.45
N GLY A 93 -4.04 3.20 5.55
CA GLY A 93 -5.35 2.84 6.07
C GLY A 93 -6.46 3.10 5.06
N HIS A 94 -7.53 2.33 5.14
CA HIS A 94 -8.72 2.52 4.32
C HIS A 94 -9.98 2.18 5.09
N LEU A 95 -11.00 2.99 4.91
CA LEU A 95 -12.37 2.78 5.41
C LEU A 95 -13.27 2.46 4.22
N ARG A 96 -13.95 1.33 4.29
CA ARG A 96 -14.81 0.88 3.20
C ARG A 96 -16.20 1.46 3.34
N TYR A 97 -16.67 2.06 2.26
CA TYR A 97 -18.06 2.35 1.98
C TYR A 97 -18.46 1.70 0.65
N SER A 98 -19.42 0.78 0.67
CA SER A 98 -19.84 0.07 -0.54
C SER A 98 -20.96 0.83 -1.27
N THR A 99 -20.71 1.18 -2.51
CA THR A 99 -21.72 1.75 -3.40
C THR A 99 -22.34 0.73 -4.36
N THR A 100 -21.74 -0.46 -4.50
CA THR A 100 -22.06 -1.43 -5.58
C THR A 100 -22.62 -2.76 -5.11
N GLY A 101 -22.94 -2.89 -3.81
CA GLY A 101 -23.51 -4.13 -3.26
C GLY A 101 -22.56 -5.33 -3.16
N LYS A 102 -21.30 -5.22 -3.62
CA LYS A 102 -20.29 -6.26 -3.43
C LYS A 102 -19.82 -6.24 -1.99
N SER A 103 -19.98 -7.34 -1.25
CA SER A 103 -19.65 -7.47 0.16
C SER A 103 -18.55 -8.51 0.41
N GLY A 104 -18.02 -8.52 1.64
CA GLY A 104 -17.03 -9.49 2.08
C GLY A 104 -15.60 -8.93 2.16
N ILE A 105 -14.80 -9.62 2.97
CA ILE A 105 -13.41 -9.22 3.27
C ILE A 105 -12.52 -9.11 2.02
N SER A 106 -12.85 -9.84 0.96
CA SER A 106 -12.10 -9.79 -0.28
C SER A 106 -12.20 -8.47 -1.04
N TYR A 107 -13.13 -7.60 -0.66
CA TYR A 107 -13.32 -6.27 -1.23
C TYR A 107 -12.86 -5.14 -0.30
N VAL A 108 -12.36 -5.47 0.88
CA VAL A 108 -11.79 -4.48 1.81
C VAL A 108 -10.35 -4.16 1.40
N HIS A 109 -10.06 -2.88 1.23
CA HIS A 109 -8.69 -2.40 0.99
C HIS A 109 -7.87 -2.39 2.30
N PRO A 110 -6.52 -2.31 2.23
CA PRO A 110 -5.69 -2.30 1.04
C PRO A 110 -5.64 -3.67 0.34
N PHE A 111 -5.59 -3.64 -0.99
CA PHE A 111 -5.25 -4.82 -1.77
C PHE A 111 -3.74 -4.97 -1.83
N LEU A 112 -3.26 -6.22 -1.85
CA LEU A 112 -1.85 -6.54 -1.78
C LEU A 112 -1.49 -7.53 -2.89
N ARG A 113 -0.51 -7.12 -3.71
CA ARG A 113 0.18 -7.95 -4.67
C ARG A 113 1.54 -8.33 -4.11
N ARG A 114 1.85 -9.62 -4.08
CA ARG A 114 3.10 -10.14 -3.54
C ARG A 114 3.99 -10.73 -4.63
N ASN A 115 5.29 -10.51 -4.48
CA ASN A 115 6.35 -11.02 -5.34
C ASN A 115 7.62 -11.23 -4.51
N ASN A 116 8.60 -12.00 -5.02
CA ASN A 116 9.90 -12.16 -4.37
C ASN A 116 10.80 -10.92 -4.48
N TRP A 117 10.56 -10.03 -5.44
CA TRP A 117 11.24 -8.75 -5.54
C TRP A 117 10.49 -7.71 -4.70
N ARG A 118 11.17 -7.05 -3.77
CA ARG A 118 10.55 -6.03 -2.91
C ARG A 118 9.89 -4.93 -3.72
N ALA A 119 10.58 -4.41 -4.73
CA ALA A 119 10.07 -3.36 -5.62
C ALA A 119 8.83 -3.78 -6.45
N LYS A 120 8.57 -5.09 -6.64
CA LYS A 120 7.38 -5.61 -7.32
C LYS A 120 6.18 -5.84 -6.38
N ASN A 121 6.38 -5.79 -5.06
CA ASN A 121 5.26 -5.84 -4.13
C ASN A 121 4.52 -4.50 -4.12
N LEU A 122 3.21 -4.55 -4.08
CA LEU A 122 2.37 -3.36 -4.17
C LEU A 122 1.16 -3.51 -3.26
N ALA A 123 0.99 -2.58 -2.33
CA ALA A 123 -0.27 -2.36 -1.64
C ALA A 123 -0.97 -1.16 -2.24
N LEU A 124 -2.29 -1.25 -2.41
CA LEU A 124 -3.10 -0.22 -3.04
C LEU A 124 -4.45 -0.07 -2.35
N CYS A 125 -4.82 1.16 -2.08
CA CYS A 125 -6.18 1.52 -1.67
C CYS A 125 -6.62 2.79 -2.40
N GLY A 126 -7.91 3.09 -2.34
CA GLY A 126 -8.37 4.33 -2.95
C GLY A 126 -9.88 4.53 -2.82
N ASN A 127 -10.27 5.75 -3.12
CA ASN A 127 -11.64 6.17 -3.28
C ASN A 127 -11.85 6.46 -4.77
N PHE A 128 -12.52 5.55 -5.47
CA PHE A 128 -12.68 5.69 -6.90
C PHE A 128 -13.95 5.02 -7.44
N ASN A 129 -14.38 5.55 -8.56
CA ASN A 129 -15.42 5.01 -9.41
C ASN A 129 -14.95 5.16 -10.85
N MET A 130 -14.43 4.07 -11.40
CA MET A 130 -13.91 4.03 -12.77
C MET A 130 -15.07 3.80 -13.73
N THR A 131 -15.12 4.56 -14.81
CA THR A 131 -16.17 4.44 -15.83
C THR A 131 -15.82 3.39 -16.88
N ASN A 132 -14.52 3.07 -17.05
CA ASN A 132 -14.00 2.19 -18.10
C ASN A 132 -13.34 0.92 -17.59
N VAL A 133 -13.81 0.37 -16.47
CA VAL A 133 -13.27 -0.85 -15.86
C VAL A 133 -13.28 -2.02 -16.84
N ASP A 134 -14.35 -2.18 -17.61
CA ASP A 134 -14.52 -3.25 -18.59
C ASP A 134 -13.45 -3.20 -19.68
N GLU A 135 -13.15 -2.01 -20.18
CA GLU A 135 -12.14 -1.80 -21.20
C GLU A 135 -10.72 -2.14 -20.68
N ILE A 136 -10.42 -1.70 -19.46
CA ILE A 136 -9.14 -2.01 -18.83
C ILE A 136 -9.02 -3.51 -18.57
N PHE A 137 -10.07 -4.15 -18.06
CA PHE A 137 -10.11 -5.60 -17.85
C PHE A 137 -9.90 -6.38 -19.16
N ALA A 138 -10.60 -5.99 -20.23
CA ALA A 138 -10.43 -6.61 -21.53
C ALA A 138 -9.00 -6.47 -22.06
N ARG A 139 -8.38 -5.31 -21.87
CA ARG A 139 -7.02 -5.04 -22.29
C ARG A 139 -5.99 -5.90 -21.56
N ILE A 140 -6.03 -5.94 -20.22
CA ILE A 140 -5.09 -6.77 -19.45
C ILE A 140 -5.29 -8.26 -19.74
N THR A 141 -6.50 -8.69 -20.08
CA THR A 141 -6.79 -10.06 -20.52
C THR A 141 -6.22 -10.31 -21.91
N ALA A 142 -6.33 -9.35 -22.83
CA ALA A 142 -5.73 -9.44 -24.16
C ALA A 142 -4.20 -9.47 -24.13
N ASP A 143 -3.59 -8.84 -23.13
CA ASP A 143 -2.14 -8.92 -22.85
C ASP A 143 -1.71 -10.27 -22.23
N GLY A 144 -2.63 -11.23 -22.11
CA GLY A 144 -2.38 -12.58 -21.58
C GLY A 144 -2.42 -12.70 -20.07
N GLN A 145 -2.82 -11.66 -19.35
CA GLN A 145 -2.99 -11.72 -17.90
C GLN A 145 -4.33 -12.37 -17.53
N HIS A 146 -4.39 -12.95 -16.33
CA HIS A 146 -5.59 -13.59 -15.81
C HIS A 146 -5.99 -12.99 -14.44
N PRO A 147 -6.66 -11.82 -14.41
CA PRO A 147 -7.12 -11.21 -13.16
C PRO A 147 -8.09 -12.14 -12.43
N ARG A 148 -7.81 -12.40 -11.15
CA ARG A 148 -8.59 -13.35 -10.34
C ARG A 148 -9.91 -12.80 -9.84
N LYS A 149 -10.11 -11.47 -9.94
CA LYS A 149 -11.30 -10.78 -9.44
C LYS A 149 -11.70 -9.67 -10.38
N TYR A 150 -12.99 -9.53 -10.57
CA TYR A 150 -13.56 -8.40 -11.28
C TYR A 150 -13.99 -7.33 -10.27
N ALA A 151 -13.07 -6.45 -9.93
CA ALA A 151 -13.28 -5.26 -9.10
C ALA A 151 -12.30 -4.19 -9.54
N ASP A 152 -12.76 -2.95 -9.63
CA ASP A 152 -11.97 -1.81 -10.10
C ASP A 152 -10.61 -1.69 -9.40
N THR A 153 -10.57 -1.73 -8.07
CA THR A 153 -9.31 -1.69 -7.31
C THR A 153 -8.37 -2.84 -7.67
N TYR A 154 -8.92 -4.04 -7.83
CA TYR A 154 -8.10 -5.21 -8.15
C TYR A 154 -7.52 -5.11 -9.56
N ILE A 155 -8.33 -4.64 -10.51
CA ILE A 155 -7.91 -4.40 -11.89
C ILE A 155 -6.81 -3.33 -11.95
N MET A 156 -6.95 -2.23 -11.19
CA MET A 156 -5.92 -1.20 -11.07
C MET A 156 -4.63 -1.75 -10.46
N LEU A 157 -4.73 -2.56 -9.40
CA LEU A 157 -3.58 -3.22 -8.79
C LEU A 157 -2.80 -4.08 -9.80
N GLU A 158 -3.51 -4.87 -10.60
CA GLU A 158 -2.87 -5.75 -11.58
C GLU A 158 -2.28 -4.96 -12.76
N GLN A 159 -2.96 -3.90 -13.21
CA GLN A 159 -2.44 -3.05 -14.28
C GLN A 159 -1.16 -2.31 -13.86
N VAL A 160 -1.17 -1.66 -12.71
CA VAL A 160 0.02 -0.98 -12.18
C VAL A 160 1.12 -2.00 -11.88
N GLY A 161 0.77 -3.13 -11.27
CA GLY A 161 1.69 -4.21 -10.94
C GLY A 161 2.38 -4.81 -12.16
N HIS A 162 1.67 -4.99 -13.26
CA HIS A 162 2.26 -5.47 -14.51
C HIS A 162 3.28 -4.49 -15.11
N ARG A 163 2.98 -3.18 -15.07
CA ARG A 163 3.94 -2.17 -15.53
C ARG A 163 5.15 -2.07 -14.62
N LEU A 164 4.92 -2.22 -13.32
CA LEU A 164 5.99 -2.29 -12.32
C LEU A 164 6.91 -3.50 -12.56
N ASP A 165 6.32 -4.67 -12.89
CA ASP A 165 7.11 -5.85 -13.27
C ASP A 165 8.05 -5.57 -14.45
N ARG A 166 7.54 -4.94 -15.51
CA ARG A 166 8.32 -4.62 -16.71
C ARG A 166 9.44 -3.61 -16.41
N GLU A 167 9.18 -2.62 -15.56
CA GLU A 167 10.20 -1.65 -15.18
C GLU A 167 11.31 -2.31 -14.35
N VAL A 168 10.97 -3.17 -13.41
CA VAL A 168 11.95 -3.93 -12.63
C VAL A 168 12.76 -4.87 -13.51
N GLU A 169 12.13 -5.58 -14.47
CA GLU A 169 12.86 -6.44 -15.43
C GLU A 169 13.81 -5.64 -16.31
N ARG A 170 13.42 -4.48 -16.77
CA ARG A 170 14.29 -3.59 -17.55
C ARG A 170 15.53 -3.19 -16.74
N LEU A 171 15.32 -2.74 -15.50
CA LEU A 171 16.40 -2.35 -14.60
C LEU A 171 17.29 -3.55 -14.23
N TYR A 172 16.71 -4.73 -14.03
CA TYR A 172 17.46 -5.94 -13.77
C TYR A 172 18.49 -6.24 -14.89
N VAL A 173 18.05 -6.17 -16.14
CA VAL A 173 18.93 -6.37 -17.31
C VAL A 173 20.03 -5.30 -17.37
N GLU A 174 19.77 -4.07 -17.00
CA GLU A 174 20.77 -3.00 -16.91
C GLU A 174 21.79 -3.29 -15.82
N CYS A 175 21.34 -3.66 -14.63
CA CYS A 175 22.22 -4.03 -13.51
C CYS A 175 23.14 -5.22 -13.85
N GLU A 176 22.62 -6.24 -14.54
CA GLU A 176 23.45 -7.37 -15.00
C GLU A 176 24.54 -6.93 -15.99
N LYS A 177 24.22 -6.04 -16.92
CA LYS A 177 25.21 -5.48 -17.86
C LYS A 177 26.29 -4.64 -17.18
N GLU A 178 25.94 -3.97 -16.07
CA GLU A 178 26.86 -3.23 -15.21
C GLU A 178 27.71 -4.16 -14.33
N GLY A 179 27.39 -5.45 -14.28
CA GLY A 179 28.12 -6.46 -13.49
C GLY A 179 27.71 -6.53 -12.02
N LEU A 180 26.60 -5.90 -11.63
CA LEU A 180 26.05 -5.98 -10.28
C LEU A 180 25.60 -7.42 -9.96
N LYS A 181 25.62 -7.77 -8.67
CA LYS A 181 25.25 -9.12 -8.19
C LYS A 181 24.55 -9.08 -6.83
N GLY A 182 23.71 -10.09 -6.57
CA GLY A 182 23.07 -10.30 -5.28
C GLY A 182 22.22 -9.09 -4.86
N MET A 183 22.37 -8.67 -3.62
CA MET A 183 21.60 -7.55 -3.06
C MET A 183 21.93 -6.20 -3.70
N ASP A 184 23.09 -6.03 -4.31
CA ASP A 184 23.44 -4.79 -5.03
C ASP A 184 22.48 -4.55 -6.22
N ILE A 185 22.01 -5.62 -6.88
CA ILE A 185 20.95 -5.52 -7.91
C ILE A 185 19.66 -5.00 -7.28
N THR A 186 19.24 -5.57 -6.14
CA THR A 186 18.02 -5.16 -5.45
C THR A 186 18.05 -3.68 -5.09
N HIS A 187 19.12 -3.22 -4.45
CA HIS A 187 19.30 -1.83 -4.06
C HIS A 187 19.34 -0.89 -5.28
N ALA A 188 20.08 -1.28 -6.33
CA ALA A 188 20.14 -0.48 -7.56
C ALA A 188 18.78 -0.36 -8.26
N ILE A 189 17.95 -1.41 -8.25
CA ILE A 189 16.58 -1.36 -8.77
C ILE A 189 15.72 -0.43 -7.93
N GLU A 190 15.77 -0.56 -6.61
CA GLU A 190 15.02 0.28 -5.67
C GLU A 190 15.37 1.77 -5.82
N ASP A 191 16.64 2.08 -6.02
CA ASP A 191 17.10 3.46 -6.21
C ASP A 191 16.75 4.05 -7.59
N ARG A 192 16.63 3.21 -8.62
CA ARG A 192 16.48 3.66 -10.03
C ARG A 192 15.05 3.56 -10.56
N ILE A 193 14.15 2.92 -9.84
CA ILE A 193 12.79 2.69 -10.31
C ILE A 193 12.05 4.00 -10.55
N ASP A 194 11.54 4.20 -11.76
CA ASP A 194 10.72 5.36 -12.11
C ASP A 194 9.23 5.05 -11.92
N LEU A 195 8.81 5.06 -10.64
CA LEU A 195 7.42 4.86 -10.28
C LEU A 195 6.51 5.95 -10.88
N GLY A 196 7.02 7.19 -11.02
CA GLY A 196 6.30 8.28 -11.66
C GLY A 196 5.94 7.94 -13.12
N ASN A 197 6.86 7.37 -13.88
CA ASN A 197 6.60 6.94 -15.25
C ASN A 197 5.63 5.74 -15.32
N VAL A 198 5.76 4.78 -14.39
CA VAL A 198 4.82 3.64 -14.27
C VAL A 198 3.39 4.14 -14.07
N LEU A 199 3.19 5.07 -13.14
CA LEU A 199 1.88 5.65 -12.83
C LEU A 199 1.35 6.53 -13.97
N LYS A 200 2.17 7.40 -14.53
CA LYS A 200 1.83 8.27 -15.66
C LYS A 200 1.39 7.46 -16.88
N THR A 201 2.06 6.33 -17.12
CA THR A 201 1.71 5.45 -18.25
C THR A 201 0.42 4.69 -17.96
N SER A 202 0.22 4.22 -16.73
CA SER A 202 -1.01 3.54 -16.33
C SER A 202 -2.23 4.46 -16.38
N SER A 203 -2.11 5.66 -15.83
CA SER A 203 -3.22 6.62 -15.69
C SER A 203 -3.74 7.18 -17.02
N LYS A 204 -2.98 7.09 -18.11
CA LYS A 204 -3.47 7.47 -19.45
C LYS A 204 -4.68 6.65 -19.91
N GLU A 205 -4.85 5.48 -19.35
CA GLU A 205 -5.93 4.56 -19.69
C GLU A 205 -7.11 4.63 -18.74
N TRP A 206 -7.04 5.49 -17.70
CA TRP A 206 -8.05 5.57 -16.66
C TRP A 206 -9.05 6.68 -16.93
N ASP A 207 -10.32 6.33 -16.80
CA ASP A 207 -11.42 7.29 -16.86
C ASP A 207 -12.30 7.15 -15.62
N GLY A 208 -12.75 8.29 -15.08
CA GLY A 208 -13.58 8.35 -13.86
C GLY A 208 -13.03 9.29 -12.80
N GLY A 209 -13.66 9.25 -11.63
CA GLY A 209 -13.23 10.02 -10.46
C GLY A 209 -12.47 9.14 -9.47
N TYR A 210 -11.20 9.46 -9.19
CA TYR A 210 -10.40 8.63 -8.31
C TYR A 210 -9.35 9.41 -7.51
N VAL A 211 -9.06 8.89 -6.31
CA VAL A 211 -7.82 9.09 -5.57
C VAL A 211 -7.30 7.72 -5.17
N ILE A 212 -6.14 7.36 -5.66
CA ILE A 212 -5.50 6.07 -5.44
C ILE A 212 -4.21 6.30 -4.66
N CYS A 213 -4.04 5.62 -3.55
CA CYS A 213 -2.82 5.59 -2.77
C CYS A 213 -2.18 4.21 -2.88
N GLY A 214 -0.87 4.18 -3.02
CA GLY A 214 -0.11 2.94 -3.09
C GLY A 214 1.22 3.05 -2.38
N MET A 215 1.77 1.88 -2.04
CA MET A 215 3.14 1.74 -1.53
C MET A 215 3.74 0.42 -2.03
N THR A 216 5.01 0.46 -2.40
CA THR A 216 5.78 -0.71 -2.79
C THR A 216 6.37 -1.42 -1.57
N GLY A 217 6.88 -2.63 -1.76
CA GLY A 217 7.58 -3.35 -0.69
C GLY A 217 8.95 -2.76 -0.35
N SER A 218 9.51 -1.91 -1.21
CA SER A 218 10.74 -1.13 -0.97
C SER A 218 10.48 0.22 -0.30
N GLY A 219 9.20 0.62 -0.14
CA GLY A 219 8.82 1.79 0.64
C GLY A 219 8.43 3.01 -0.16
N GLU A 220 8.61 3.01 -1.49
CA GLU A 220 8.11 4.11 -2.32
C GLU A 220 6.60 4.21 -2.16
N SER A 221 6.14 5.42 -1.91
CA SER A 221 4.72 5.71 -1.72
C SER A 221 4.23 6.73 -2.73
N PHE A 222 2.99 6.58 -3.16
CA PHE A 222 2.41 7.45 -4.16
C PHE A 222 0.95 7.75 -3.91
N ALA A 223 0.50 8.86 -4.48
CA ALA A 223 -0.91 9.15 -4.66
C ALA A 223 -1.17 9.64 -6.08
N VAL A 224 -2.25 9.16 -6.68
CA VAL A 224 -2.72 9.58 -8.01
C VAL A 224 -4.15 10.05 -7.88
N ARG A 225 -4.43 11.26 -8.35
CA ARG A 225 -5.77 11.84 -8.38
C ARG A 225 -6.23 12.00 -9.82
N ASP A 226 -7.52 11.84 -10.06
CA ASP A 226 -8.11 12.09 -11.36
C ASP A 226 -7.80 13.53 -11.86
N PRO A 227 -7.59 13.71 -13.17
CA PRO A 227 -7.19 15.02 -13.72
C PRO A 227 -8.25 16.11 -13.56
N TRP A 228 -9.51 15.73 -13.34
CA TRP A 228 -10.64 16.67 -13.17
C TRP A 228 -10.85 17.04 -11.71
N GLY A 229 -10.16 16.39 -10.79
CA GLY A 229 -10.29 16.64 -9.35
C GLY A 229 -11.64 16.27 -8.77
N ILE A 230 -12.32 15.27 -9.34
CA ILE A 230 -13.65 14.80 -8.90
C ILE A 230 -13.62 14.29 -7.47
N ARG A 231 -12.58 13.51 -7.12
CA ARG A 231 -12.39 13.06 -5.74
C ARG A 231 -11.50 14.03 -4.97
N PRO A 232 -11.84 14.38 -3.71
CA PRO A 232 -11.01 15.23 -2.89
C PRO A 232 -9.72 14.49 -2.48
N ALA A 233 -8.62 15.23 -2.42
CA ALA A 233 -7.38 14.76 -1.85
C ALA A 233 -6.75 15.89 -1.04
N PHE A 234 -6.30 15.58 0.16
CA PHE A 234 -5.65 16.50 1.07
C PHE A 234 -4.30 15.92 1.45
N TRP A 235 -3.30 16.75 1.55
CA TRP A 235 -2.00 16.34 2.02
C TRP A 235 -1.45 17.34 3.03
N TYR A 236 -0.66 16.83 3.95
CA TYR A 236 0.08 17.59 4.93
C TYR A 236 1.51 17.06 4.96
N MET A 237 2.47 17.93 5.07
CA MET A 237 3.87 17.58 5.22
C MET A 237 4.55 18.58 6.13
N ASP A 238 5.38 18.07 7.03
CA ASP A 238 6.37 18.82 7.79
C ASP A 238 7.74 18.13 7.70
N ASP A 239 8.68 18.51 8.55
CA ASP A 239 10.04 17.97 8.52
C ASP A 239 10.12 16.48 8.94
N GLU A 240 9.05 15.89 9.45
CA GLU A 240 9.06 14.56 10.05
C GLU A 240 8.03 13.61 9.45
N ILE A 241 6.90 14.11 9.02
CA ILE A 241 5.80 13.30 8.53
C ILE A 241 5.20 13.85 7.24
N MET A 242 4.76 12.95 6.39
CA MET A 242 3.86 13.24 5.30
C MET A 242 2.58 12.45 5.50
N VAL A 243 1.43 13.12 5.36
CA VAL A 243 0.10 12.51 5.47
C VAL A 243 -0.70 12.86 4.24
N LEU A 244 -1.39 11.87 3.69
CA LEU A 244 -2.35 12.05 2.62
C LEU A 244 -3.69 11.42 3.02
N ALA A 245 -4.78 12.10 2.71
CA ALA A 245 -6.15 11.63 2.98
C ALA A 245 -7.09 12.01 1.82
N SER A 246 -8.11 11.18 1.62
CA SER A 246 -9.18 11.40 0.64
C SER A 246 -10.57 11.17 1.26
#